data_dfff4d556047008a1d2f169731d1ca10
#
_entry.id   dfff4d556047008a1d2f169731d1ca10
#
_cell.length_a   1.000
_cell.length_b   1.000
_cell.length_c   1.000
_cell.angle_alpha   90.00
_cell.angle_beta   90.00
_cell.angle_gamma   90.00
#
_symmetry.space_group_name_H-M   'P 1'
#
loop_
_entity.id
_entity.type
_entity.pdbx_description
1 polymer ?
#
loop_
_entity_poly.entity_id
_entity_poly.type
_entity_poly.pdbx_seq_one_letter_code
_entity_poly.pdbx_strand_id
1 'polypeptide(L)'
;ECFREYGHHPANYFLARLQPIENARPLLLGNIANLFLDEWIHANGEVDYLSCMQKAFRRYPIELAACADLQDKEKERQFFEDCKMHFEHIREVVTETFHAPGYEMDKRDAVLEPSYICEALGLQGRLDYMQRDMSSFIEMKSGKGDEYSIRNKVEPKENNKVQMLLYQAVLQYSMKMDHHRVKAYLLYTRYPLLYPARPSWAMVRRVIDLRNRIVAEEYGIQLHNSLEYTAAKLQSIQAQTLNERGLQGRF
;
A
#
# COMPACT_ATOMS: atom_id res chain seq x y z
N GLU A 1 3.97 -6.37 4.43
CA GLU A 1 3.69 -7.80 4.14
C GLU A 1 4.01 -8.72 5.31
N CYS A 2 5.12 -8.49 6.03
CA CYS A 2 5.47 -9.29 7.21
C CYS A 2 4.62 -9.02 8.44
N PHE A 3 3.87 -7.93 8.43
CA PHE A 3 3.03 -7.49 9.54
C PHE A 3 1.59 -7.90 9.28
N ARG A 4 1.27 -9.17 9.54
CA ARG A 4 -0.07 -9.73 9.45
C ARG A 4 -0.53 -10.21 10.81
N GLU A 5 -1.84 -10.31 11.04
CA GLU A 5 -2.48 -10.59 12.31
C GLU A 5 -1.89 -11.76 13.12
N TYR A 6 -1.35 -12.79 12.46
CA TYR A 6 -0.93 -14.05 13.11
C TYR A 6 0.54 -14.41 12.92
N GLY A 7 1.38 -13.52 12.39
CA GLY A 7 2.71 -13.96 12.07
C GLY A 7 3.70 -12.85 11.81
N HIS A 8 3.99 -12.08 12.83
CA HIS A 8 5.07 -11.11 12.78
C HIS A 8 6.44 -11.81 12.86
N HIS A 9 6.66 -12.80 11.99
CA HIS A 9 7.89 -13.56 11.94
C HIS A 9 8.75 -13.12 10.75
N PRO A 10 10.09 -12.90 10.93
CA PRO A 10 11.00 -12.49 9.86
C PRO A 10 10.94 -13.38 8.63
N ALA A 11 10.72 -14.66 8.85
CA ALA A 11 10.64 -15.66 7.82
C ALA A 11 9.51 -15.45 6.80
N ASN A 12 8.40 -14.81 7.20
CA ASN A 12 7.32 -14.48 6.27
C ASN A 12 7.78 -13.52 5.16
N TYR A 13 8.79 -12.70 5.43
CA TYR A 13 9.41 -11.83 4.43
C TYR A 13 10.05 -12.65 3.29
N PHE A 14 10.85 -13.66 3.64
CA PHE A 14 11.53 -14.48 2.65
C PHE A 14 10.56 -15.33 1.85
N LEU A 15 9.56 -15.94 2.51
CA LEU A 15 8.52 -16.70 1.83
C LEU A 15 7.71 -15.82 0.87
N ALA A 16 7.34 -14.61 1.28
CA ALA A 16 6.61 -13.68 0.42
C ALA A 16 7.41 -13.28 -0.83
N ARG A 17 8.73 -13.10 -0.69
CA ARG A 17 9.61 -12.79 -1.84
C ARG A 17 9.83 -13.95 -2.81
N LEU A 18 9.70 -15.19 -2.34
CA LEU A 18 9.85 -16.40 -3.15
C LEU A 18 8.55 -16.84 -3.82
N GLN A 19 7.41 -16.26 -3.40
CA GLN A 19 6.13 -16.56 -4.02
C GLN A 19 6.05 -15.94 -5.43
N PRO A 20 5.65 -16.71 -6.43
CA PRO A 20 5.36 -16.14 -7.74
C PRO A 20 4.21 -15.15 -7.66
N ILE A 21 4.26 -14.09 -8.45
CA ILE A 21 3.15 -13.16 -8.60
C ILE A 21 2.07 -13.85 -9.42
N GLU A 22 1.06 -14.39 -8.74
CA GLU A 22 0.02 -15.19 -9.40
C GLU A 22 -1.05 -14.33 -10.11
N ASN A 23 -1.27 -13.10 -9.67
CA ASN A 23 -2.30 -12.23 -10.25
C ASN A 23 -1.85 -10.77 -10.34
N ALA A 24 -1.66 -10.29 -11.56
CA ALA A 24 -1.28 -8.91 -11.85
C ALA A 24 -2.45 -7.91 -11.68
N ARG A 25 -3.72 -8.37 -11.68
CA ARG A 25 -4.91 -7.50 -11.63
C ARG A 25 -4.92 -6.53 -10.44
N PRO A 26 -4.66 -6.94 -9.17
CA PRO A 26 -4.68 -6.02 -8.04
C PRO A 26 -3.63 -4.91 -8.17
N LEU A 27 -2.44 -5.25 -8.68
CA LEU A 27 -1.38 -4.28 -8.91
C LEU A 27 -1.77 -3.29 -10.02
N LEU A 28 -2.32 -3.79 -11.12
CA LEU A 28 -2.77 -2.98 -12.24
C LEU A 28 -3.90 -2.03 -11.84
N LEU A 29 -4.89 -2.50 -11.07
CA LEU A 29 -5.95 -1.65 -10.52
C LEU A 29 -5.38 -0.57 -9.60
N GLY A 30 -4.38 -0.90 -8.79
CA GLY A 30 -3.68 0.07 -7.93
C GLY A 30 -2.99 1.16 -8.75
N ASN A 31 -2.27 0.78 -9.79
CA ASN A 31 -1.58 1.71 -10.68
C ASN A 31 -2.57 2.63 -11.43
N ILE A 32 -3.69 2.09 -11.88
CA ILE A 32 -4.74 2.87 -12.56
C ILE A 32 -5.44 3.82 -11.55
N ALA A 33 -5.70 3.37 -10.33
CA ALA A 33 -6.25 4.23 -9.29
C ALA A 33 -5.31 5.39 -8.93
N ASN A 34 -4.00 5.16 -8.87
CA ASN A 34 -3.01 6.23 -8.71
C ASN A 34 -3.06 7.23 -9.86
N LEU A 35 -3.16 6.75 -11.11
CA LEU A 35 -3.33 7.64 -12.26
C LEU A 35 -4.60 8.50 -12.14
N PHE A 36 -5.71 7.94 -11.69
CA PHE A 36 -6.94 8.71 -11.47
C PHE A 36 -6.77 9.79 -10.41
N LEU A 37 -6.08 9.48 -9.31
CA LEU A 37 -5.76 10.48 -8.29
C LEU A 37 -4.92 11.62 -8.88
N ASP A 38 -3.87 11.29 -9.63
CA ASP A 38 -3.02 12.27 -10.31
C ASP A 38 -3.83 13.22 -11.21
N GLU A 39 -4.73 12.65 -12.02
CA GLU A 39 -5.58 13.41 -12.94
C GLU A 39 -6.54 14.34 -12.20
N TRP A 40 -7.20 13.89 -11.13
CA TRP A 40 -8.09 14.71 -10.32
C TRP A 40 -7.38 15.81 -9.55
N ILE A 41 -6.18 15.56 -9.07
CA ILE A 41 -5.36 16.55 -8.36
C ILE A 41 -4.92 17.66 -9.32
N HIS A 42 -4.46 17.31 -10.52
CA HIS A 42 -3.95 18.29 -11.48
C HIS A 42 -5.04 19.03 -12.27
N ALA A 43 -6.26 18.51 -12.29
CA ALA A 43 -7.34 19.12 -13.07
C ALA A 43 -7.82 20.43 -12.44
N ASN A 44 -8.05 21.43 -13.28
CA ASN A 44 -8.72 22.68 -12.92
C ASN A 44 -10.25 22.64 -13.05
N GLY A 45 -10.81 21.49 -13.43
CA GLY A 45 -12.24 21.27 -13.67
C GLY A 45 -12.59 19.79 -13.65
N GLU A 46 -13.65 19.44 -14.37
CA GLU A 46 -14.09 18.04 -14.50
C GLU A 46 -13.06 17.18 -15.25
N VAL A 47 -12.93 15.96 -14.80
CA VAL A 47 -12.04 14.94 -15.40
C VAL A 47 -12.90 13.90 -16.11
N ASP A 48 -12.60 13.63 -17.38
CA ASP A 48 -13.31 12.62 -18.15
C ASP A 48 -12.72 11.22 -17.93
N TYR A 49 -13.57 10.29 -17.53
CA TYR A 49 -13.18 8.89 -17.28
C TYR A 49 -12.55 8.21 -18.49
N LEU A 50 -13.14 8.40 -19.69
CA LEU A 50 -12.63 7.74 -20.90
C LEU A 50 -11.25 8.26 -21.28
N SER A 51 -11.02 9.55 -21.11
CA SER A 51 -9.70 10.16 -21.32
C SER A 51 -8.66 9.57 -20.34
N CYS A 52 -9.02 9.40 -19.07
CA CYS A 52 -8.14 8.76 -18.09
C CYS A 52 -7.84 7.30 -18.44
N MET A 53 -8.84 6.54 -18.87
CA MET A 53 -8.63 5.16 -19.31
C MET A 53 -7.73 5.08 -20.54
N GLN A 54 -7.86 5.99 -21.52
CA GLN A 54 -6.94 6.05 -22.65
C GLN A 54 -5.50 6.32 -22.23
N LYS A 55 -5.30 7.18 -21.22
CA LYS A 55 -3.97 7.41 -20.63
C LYS A 55 -3.46 6.15 -19.92
N ALA A 56 -4.31 5.44 -19.19
CA ALA A 56 -3.96 4.17 -18.56
C ALA A 56 -3.51 3.11 -19.57
N PHE A 57 -4.22 2.96 -20.69
CA PHE A 57 -3.83 2.05 -21.77
C PHE A 57 -2.46 2.40 -22.39
N ARG A 58 -2.15 3.68 -22.50
CA ARG A 58 -0.85 4.12 -23.01
C ARG A 58 0.28 3.95 -22.00
N ARG A 59 -0.04 4.08 -20.70
CA ARG A 59 0.96 4.01 -19.61
C ARG A 59 1.30 2.58 -19.20
N TYR A 60 0.31 1.66 -19.29
CA TYR A 60 0.43 0.28 -18.80
C TYR A 60 0.11 -0.78 -19.88
N PRO A 61 0.62 -0.67 -21.11
CA PRO A 61 0.26 -1.58 -22.19
C PRO A 61 0.71 -3.02 -21.95
N ILE A 62 1.88 -3.20 -21.32
CA ILE A 62 2.45 -4.52 -21.03
C ILE A 62 1.68 -5.19 -19.89
N GLU A 63 1.39 -4.46 -18.84
CA GLU A 63 0.66 -4.96 -17.67
C GLU A 63 -0.78 -5.35 -18.05
N LEU A 64 -1.42 -4.56 -18.91
CA LEU A 64 -2.74 -4.87 -19.45
C LEU A 64 -2.70 -6.14 -20.31
N ALA A 65 -1.72 -6.26 -21.20
CA ALA A 65 -1.57 -7.44 -22.06
C ALA A 65 -1.22 -8.71 -21.28
N ALA A 66 -0.44 -8.57 -20.20
CA ALA A 66 -0.03 -9.68 -19.34
C ALA A 66 -1.09 -10.09 -18.30
N CYS A 67 -2.14 -9.29 -18.12
CA CYS A 67 -3.19 -9.59 -17.15
C CYS A 67 -4.12 -10.69 -17.67
N ALA A 68 -3.96 -11.92 -17.18
CA ALA A 68 -4.74 -13.07 -17.63
C ALA A 68 -6.26 -12.90 -17.42
N ASP A 69 -6.67 -12.14 -16.40
CA ASP A 69 -8.10 -11.86 -16.15
C ASP A 69 -8.74 -11.06 -17.28
N LEU A 70 -7.99 -10.25 -18.05
CA LEU A 70 -8.51 -9.48 -19.17
C LEU A 70 -8.72 -10.32 -20.44
N GLN A 71 -8.32 -11.60 -20.43
CA GLN A 71 -8.59 -12.53 -21.53
C GLN A 71 -9.95 -13.25 -21.36
N ASP A 72 -10.57 -13.16 -20.18
CA ASP A 72 -11.90 -13.66 -19.89
C ASP A 72 -12.90 -12.50 -19.93
N LYS A 73 -13.91 -12.58 -20.79
CA LYS A 73 -14.88 -11.49 -21.01
C LYS A 73 -15.62 -11.03 -19.75
N GLU A 74 -15.96 -11.96 -18.85
CA GLU A 74 -16.68 -11.61 -17.62
C GLU A 74 -15.74 -10.89 -16.64
N LYS A 75 -14.51 -11.36 -16.50
CA LYS A 75 -13.50 -10.74 -15.66
C LYS A 75 -13.01 -9.40 -16.22
N GLU A 76 -12.93 -9.29 -17.55
CA GLU A 76 -12.64 -8.04 -18.23
C GLU A 76 -13.70 -6.99 -17.91
N ARG A 77 -15.00 -7.35 -18.07
CA ARG A 77 -16.11 -6.46 -17.70
C ARG A 77 -16.01 -6.01 -16.25
N GLN A 78 -15.81 -6.93 -15.32
CA GLN A 78 -15.64 -6.62 -13.91
C GLN A 78 -14.44 -5.73 -13.64
N PHE A 79 -13.35 -5.88 -14.38
CA PHE A 79 -12.18 -5.02 -14.26
C PHE A 79 -12.50 -3.57 -14.62
N PHE A 80 -13.23 -3.32 -15.72
CA PHE A 80 -13.62 -1.97 -16.10
C PHE A 80 -14.68 -1.37 -15.18
N GLU A 81 -15.58 -2.18 -14.64
CA GLU A 81 -16.50 -1.75 -13.57
C GLU A 81 -15.74 -1.33 -12.31
N ASP A 82 -14.74 -2.12 -11.89
CA ASP A 82 -13.85 -1.76 -10.77
C ASP A 82 -13.08 -0.46 -11.06
N CYS A 83 -12.54 -0.28 -12.26
CA CYS A 83 -11.87 0.97 -12.64
C CYS A 83 -12.80 2.18 -12.55
N LYS A 84 -14.02 2.05 -13.05
CA LYS A 84 -15.03 3.13 -12.98
C LYS A 84 -15.40 3.45 -11.53
N MET A 85 -15.60 2.44 -10.70
CA MET A 85 -15.87 2.62 -9.27
C MET A 85 -14.72 3.36 -8.57
N HIS A 86 -13.46 2.98 -8.82
CA HIS A 86 -12.31 3.68 -8.25
C HIS A 86 -12.25 5.14 -8.71
N PHE A 87 -12.51 5.40 -9.98
CA PHE A 87 -12.54 6.76 -10.52
C PHE A 87 -13.57 7.63 -9.81
N GLU A 88 -14.82 7.15 -9.66
CA GLU A 88 -15.91 7.88 -9.01
C GLU A 88 -15.63 8.13 -7.52
N HIS A 89 -15.11 7.14 -6.80
CA HIS A 89 -14.77 7.30 -5.39
C HIS A 89 -13.61 8.28 -5.18
N ILE A 90 -12.58 8.26 -6.04
CA ILE A 90 -11.48 9.23 -5.98
C ILE A 90 -12.02 10.64 -6.29
N ARG A 91 -12.91 10.79 -7.27
CA ARG A 91 -13.59 12.04 -7.54
C ARG A 91 -14.25 12.58 -6.28
N GLU A 92 -15.13 11.80 -5.65
CA GLU A 92 -15.86 12.18 -4.45
C GLU A 92 -14.92 12.63 -3.33
N VAL A 93 -13.83 11.88 -3.09
CA VAL A 93 -12.85 12.24 -2.08
C VAL A 93 -12.17 13.57 -2.39
N VAL A 94 -11.73 13.79 -3.62
CA VAL A 94 -10.98 15.00 -4.01
C VAL A 94 -11.90 16.24 -4.09
N THR A 95 -13.14 16.06 -4.57
CA THR A 95 -14.07 17.18 -4.77
C THR A 95 -14.89 17.52 -3.54
N GLU A 96 -15.16 16.56 -2.66
CA GLU A 96 -16.05 16.73 -1.52
C GLU A 96 -15.34 16.53 -0.18
N THR A 97 -14.70 15.36 0.03
CA THR A 97 -14.10 15.01 1.33
C THR A 97 -12.93 15.94 1.68
N PHE A 98 -12.10 16.35 0.73
CA PHE A 98 -10.98 17.26 0.98
C PHE A 98 -11.43 18.59 1.57
N HIS A 99 -12.61 19.06 1.22
CA HIS A 99 -13.19 20.32 1.70
C HIS A 99 -14.07 20.16 2.93
N ALA A 100 -14.33 18.92 3.37
CA ALA A 100 -15.16 18.67 4.53
C ALA A 100 -14.48 19.09 5.84
N PRO A 101 -15.25 19.52 6.86
CA PRO A 101 -14.69 19.90 8.15
C PRO A 101 -13.81 18.81 8.76
N GLY A 102 -12.60 19.19 9.17
CA GLY A 102 -11.63 18.27 9.79
C GLY A 102 -10.59 17.70 8.83
N TYR A 103 -10.81 17.72 7.52
CA TYR A 103 -9.81 17.34 6.52
C TYR A 103 -9.02 18.54 6.00
N GLU A 104 -9.70 19.58 5.52
CA GLU A 104 -9.09 20.88 5.13
C GLU A 104 -7.87 20.74 4.21
N MET A 105 -7.98 19.89 3.19
CA MET A 105 -6.93 19.66 2.20
C MET A 105 -7.19 20.46 0.92
N ASP A 106 -6.15 21.10 0.38
CA ASP A 106 -6.21 21.79 -0.91
C ASP A 106 -5.41 21.02 -1.97
N LYS A 107 -6.09 20.55 -3.02
CA LYS A 107 -5.42 19.84 -4.11
C LYS A 107 -4.38 20.68 -4.86
N ARG A 108 -4.47 22.02 -4.81
CA ARG A 108 -3.50 22.93 -5.43
C ARG A 108 -2.15 22.93 -4.70
N ASP A 109 -2.17 22.59 -3.43
CA ASP A 109 -0.98 22.45 -2.60
C ASP A 109 -0.54 20.98 -2.43
N ALA A 110 -0.97 20.12 -3.36
CA ALA A 110 -0.59 18.73 -3.37
C ALA A 110 0.85 18.51 -3.86
N VAL A 111 1.52 17.57 -3.22
CA VAL A 111 2.75 16.93 -3.70
C VAL A 111 2.44 15.47 -3.88
N LEU A 112 2.53 14.99 -5.13
CA LEU A 112 2.26 13.60 -5.47
C LEU A 112 3.53 12.77 -5.45
N GLU A 113 3.41 11.55 -4.97
CA GLU A 113 4.49 10.56 -4.88
C GLU A 113 5.81 11.06 -4.25
N PRO A 114 5.80 11.90 -3.17
CA PRO A 114 7.03 12.33 -2.54
C PRO A 114 7.76 11.13 -1.93
N SER A 115 9.06 11.05 -2.20
CA SER A 115 9.92 9.97 -1.69
C SER A 115 10.77 10.46 -0.52
N TYR A 116 10.89 9.63 0.50
CA TYR A 116 11.64 9.91 1.72
C TYR A 116 12.63 8.82 2.05
N ILE A 117 13.76 9.23 2.59
CA ILE A 117 14.75 8.35 3.19
C ILE A 117 14.95 8.81 4.63
N CYS A 118 14.85 7.88 5.55
CA CYS A 118 15.10 8.11 6.98
C CYS A 118 16.23 7.19 7.45
N GLU A 119 17.45 7.70 7.50
CA GLU A 119 18.63 6.95 7.93
C GLU A 119 18.51 6.51 9.39
N ALA A 120 17.97 7.37 10.26
CA ALA A 120 17.78 7.07 11.68
C ALA A 120 16.92 5.84 11.93
N LEU A 121 15.93 5.60 11.08
CA LEU A 121 15.07 4.41 11.15
C LEU A 121 15.47 3.32 10.14
N GLY A 122 16.43 3.59 9.24
CA GLY A 122 16.79 2.70 8.14
C GLY A 122 15.59 2.36 7.25
N LEU A 123 14.77 3.34 6.96
CA LEU A 123 13.54 3.20 6.17
C LEU A 123 13.57 4.16 4.98
N GLN A 124 12.98 3.71 3.90
CA GLN A 124 12.64 4.54 2.75
C GLN A 124 11.20 4.26 2.34
N GLY A 125 10.56 5.23 1.74
CA GLY A 125 9.20 5.08 1.28
C GLY A 125 8.76 6.21 0.35
N ARG A 126 7.65 5.97 -0.33
CA ARG A 126 6.99 6.92 -1.20
C ARG A 126 5.53 7.00 -0.78
N LEU A 127 5.06 8.21 -0.50
CA LEU A 127 3.66 8.50 -0.21
C LEU A 127 2.91 8.67 -1.52
N ASP A 128 1.61 8.40 -1.53
CA ASP A 128 0.79 8.67 -2.71
C ASP A 128 0.44 10.17 -2.83
N TYR A 129 0.14 10.81 -1.70
CA TYR A 129 -0.25 12.23 -1.66
C TYR A 129 0.21 12.88 -0.37
N MET A 130 0.65 14.15 -0.45
CA MET A 130 0.97 14.97 0.71
C MET A 130 0.64 16.43 0.44
N GLN A 131 0.17 17.18 1.46
CA GLN A 131 0.10 18.63 1.40
C GLN A 131 1.51 19.22 1.43
N ARG A 132 1.75 20.29 0.68
CA ARG A 132 3.07 20.95 0.56
C ARG A 132 3.61 21.42 1.92
N ASP A 133 2.73 21.88 2.81
CA ASP A 133 3.07 22.27 4.17
C ASP A 133 3.30 21.09 5.13
N MET A 134 3.18 19.86 4.61
CA MET A 134 3.28 18.59 5.34
C MET A 134 2.25 18.44 6.48
N SER A 135 1.17 19.21 6.46
CA SER A 135 0.10 19.12 7.47
C SER A 135 -0.69 17.80 7.39
N SER A 136 -0.77 17.22 6.20
CA SER A 136 -1.45 15.95 5.99
C SER A 136 -0.86 15.14 4.85
N PHE A 137 -1.02 13.82 4.92
CA PHE A 137 -0.73 12.91 3.82
C PHE A 137 -1.77 11.80 3.71
N ILE A 138 -1.84 11.21 2.53
CA ILE A 138 -2.72 10.07 2.23
C ILE A 138 -1.88 8.94 1.66
N GLU A 139 -2.11 7.75 2.19
CA GLU A 139 -1.72 6.49 1.56
C GLU A 139 -2.96 5.86 0.94
N MET A 140 -2.87 5.48 -0.33
CA MET A 140 -4.00 4.96 -1.10
C MET A 140 -3.91 3.44 -1.28
N LYS A 141 -5.05 2.76 -1.21
CA LYS A 141 -5.18 1.32 -1.43
C LYS A 141 -6.39 1.02 -2.31
N SER A 142 -6.18 0.30 -3.40
CA SER A 142 -7.25 -0.18 -4.29
C SER A 142 -7.92 -1.46 -3.78
N GLY A 143 -7.33 -2.12 -2.79
CA GLY A 143 -7.87 -3.33 -2.18
C GLY A 143 -9.02 -3.08 -1.22
N LYS A 144 -9.51 -4.18 -0.61
CA LYS A 144 -10.53 -4.13 0.45
C LYS A 144 -9.90 -3.93 1.82
N GLY A 145 -10.59 -3.21 2.71
CA GLY A 145 -10.35 -3.26 4.14
C GLY A 145 -10.86 -4.56 4.77
N ASP A 146 -10.82 -4.65 6.10
CA ASP A 146 -11.44 -5.73 6.85
C ASP A 146 -12.92 -5.43 7.06
N GLU A 147 -13.79 -6.31 6.55
CA GLU A 147 -15.24 -6.13 6.62
C GLU A 147 -15.80 -6.88 7.83
N TYR A 148 -16.38 -6.15 8.78
CA TYR A 148 -17.04 -6.73 9.94
C TYR A 148 -18.56 -6.77 9.73
N SER A 149 -19.09 -7.96 9.47
CA SER A 149 -20.51 -8.20 9.17
C SER A 149 -21.48 -7.73 10.26
N ILE A 150 -21.06 -7.70 11.53
CA ILE A 150 -21.90 -7.33 12.69
C ILE A 150 -22.23 -5.83 12.72
N ARG A 151 -21.45 -4.97 12.06
CA ARG A 151 -21.60 -3.51 12.12
C ARG A 151 -21.66 -2.82 10.77
N ASN A 152 -21.64 -3.54 9.67
CA ASN A 152 -21.46 -2.99 8.31
C ASN A 152 -20.31 -1.97 8.25
N LYS A 153 -19.25 -2.22 9.00
CA LYS A 153 -18.13 -1.30 9.14
C LYS A 153 -16.90 -1.89 8.47
N VAL A 154 -16.29 -1.11 7.60
CA VAL A 154 -14.98 -1.43 7.03
C VAL A 154 -13.91 -0.82 7.92
N GLU A 155 -12.91 -1.61 8.31
CA GLU A 155 -11.75 -1.13 9.03
C GLU A 155 -10.47 -1.31 8.21
N PRO A 156 -9.50 -0.41 8.37
CA PRO A 156 -8.21 -0.55 7.74
C PRO A 156 -7.48 -1.82 8.21
N LYS A 157 -6.90 -2.56 7.27
CA LYS A 157 -6.03 -3.70 7.58
C LYS A 157 -4.82 -3.27 8.41
N GLU A 158 -4.38 -4.14 9.32
CA GLU A 158 -3.28 -3.84 10.23
C GLU A 158 -1.99 -3.46 9.48
N ASN A 159 -1.64 -4.18 8.43
CA ASN A 159 -0.46 -3.88 7.61
C ASN A 159 -0.52 -2.49 6.97
N ASN A 160 -1.70 -2.02 6.55
CA ASN A 160 -1.88 -0.69 5.97
C ASN A 160 -1.80 0.40 7.05
N LYS A 161 -2.38 0.15 8.24
CA LYS A 161 -2.21 1.05 9.40
C LYS A 161 -0.72 1.20 9.77
N VAL A 162 0.01 0.10 9.80
CA VAL A 162 1.45 0.08 10.08
C VAL A 162 2.23 0.89 9.06
N GLN A 163 1.92 0.76 7.78
CA GLN A 163 2.59 1.54 6.73
C GLN A 163 2.43 3.05 6.99
N MET A 164 1.21 3.51 7.31
CA MET A 164 0.98 4.91 7.64
C MET A 164 1.75 5.37 8.89
N LEU A 165 1.80 4.54 9.94
CA LEU A 165 2.54 4.85 11.15
C LEU A 165 4.06 4.96 10.88
N LEU A 166 4.58 4.12 9.98
CA LEU A 166 5.97 4.23 9.54
C LEU A 166 6.23 5.54 8.79
N TYR A 167 5.33 5.97 7.92
CA TYR A 167 5.45 7.26 7.24
C TYR A 167 5.41 8.43 8.22
N GLN A 168 4.51 8.42 9.20
CA GLN A 168 4.51 9.42 10.27
C GLN A 168 5.85 9.44 11.03
N ALA A 169 6.39 8.26 11.37
CA ALA A 169 7.69 8.16 12.04
C ALA A 169 8.82 8.69 11.16
N VAL A 170 8.83 8.38 9.86
CA VAL A 170 9.82 8.91 8.91
C VAL A 170 9.75 10.43 8.85
N LEU A 171 8.58 11.03 8.70
CA LEU A 171 8.42 12.48 8.67
C LEU A 171 8.88 13.13 9.96
N GLN A 172 8.56 12.52 11.11
CA GLN A 172 9.00 13.04 12.39
C GLN A 172 10.53 13.01 12.54
N TYR A 173 11.18 11.90 12.20
CA TYR A 173 12.63 11.77 12.38
C TYR A 173 13.43 12.50 11.30
N SER A 174 12.98 12.49 10.05
CA SER A 174 13.67 13.15 8.93
C SER A 174 13.43 14.64 8.88
N MET A 175 12.21 15.08 9.16
CA MET A 175 11.78 16.47 9.03
C MET A 175 11.65 17.19 10.39
N LYS A 176 11.92 16.47 11.50
CA LYS A 176 11.75 16.97 12.88
C LYS A 176 10.36 17.53 13.15
N MET A 177 9.35 16.97 12.52
CA MET A 177 7.97 17.39 12.67
C MET A 177 7.35 16.78 13.91
N ASP A 178 6.51 17.54 14.59
CA ASP A 178 5.68 17.00 15.66
C ASP A 178 4.60 16.10 15.03
N HIS A 179 4.51 14.84 15.51
CA HIS A 179 3.54 13.87 15.05
C HIS A 179 2.08 14.29 15.26
N HIS A 180 1.81 15.20 16.21
CA HIS A 180 0.48 15.76 16.41
C HIS A 180 0.08 16.77 15.31
N ARG A 181 1.03 17.30 14.58
CA ARG A 181 0.79 18.26 13.49
C ARG A 181 0.55 17.61 12.14
N VAL A 182 0.93 16.35 11.99
CA VAL A 182 0.80 15.61 10.72
C VAL A 182 -0.42 14.70 10.78
N LYS A 183 -1.46 15.04 10.06
CA LYS A 183 -2.64 14.18 9.89
C LYS A 183 -2.34 13.13 8.83
N ALA A 184 -2.46 11.87 9.16
CA ALA A 184 -2.25 10.75 8.25
C ALA A 184 -3.57 10.07 7.94
N TYR A 185 -3.83 9.82 6.67
CA TYR A 185 -5.06 9.20 6.22
C TYR A 185 -4.77 8.00 5.31
N LEU A 186 -5.61 6.98 5.44
CA LEU A 186 -5.67 5.85 4.55
C LEU A 186 -6.93 5.95 3.69
N LEU A 187 -6.75 6.02 2.37
CA LEU A 187 -7.82 6.00 1.39
C LEU A 187 -7.97 4.60 0.81
N TYR A 188 -9.08 3.94 1.07
CA TYR A 188 -9.48 2.79 0.29
C TYR A 188 -10.36 3.25 -0.87
N THR A 189 -9.86 3.15 -2.11
CA THR A 189 -10.59 3.62 -3.28
C THR A 189 -11.79 2.75 -3.66
N ARG A 190 -11.96 1.59 -3.00
CA ARG A 190 -13.22 0.82 -3.04
C ARG A 190 -14.36 1.48 -2.26
N TYR A 191 -14.02 2.41 -1.38
CA TYR A 191 -14.96 3.15 -0.56
C TYR A 191 -14.54 4.62 -0.58
N PRO A 192 -15.43 5.60 -0.71
CA PRO A 192 -15.04 7.02 -0.71
C PRO A 192 -14.76 7.51 0.73
N LEU A 193 -13.88 6.82 1.45
CA LEU A 193 -13.63 7.05 2.86
C LEU A 193 -12.14 7.24 3.15
N LEU A 194 -11.84 8.31 3.87
CA LEU A 194 -10.54 8.58 4.47
C LEU A 194 -10.52 8.13 5.93
N TYR A 195 -9.67 7.18 6.24
CA TYR A 195 -9.48 6.66 7.60
C TYR A 195 -8.30 7.36 8.27
N PRO A 196 -8.51 8.11 9.36
CA PRO A 196 -7.41 8.75 10.07
C PRO A 196 -6.56 7.71 10.79
N ALA A 197 -5.25 7.83 10.68
CA ALA A 197 -4.32 7.07 11.50
C ALA A 197 -4.20 7.68 12.89
N ARG A 198 -4.19 6.82 13.89
CA ARG A 198 -3.87 7.20 15.27
C ARG A 198 -2.41 6.85 15.56
N PRO A 199 -1.56 7.81 15.96
CA PRO A 199 -0.18 7.53 16.31
C PRO A 199 -0.07 6.42 17.35
N SER A 200 0.84 5.47 17.13
CA SER A 200 1.11 4.36 18.07
C SER A 200 2.59 4.01 18.05
N TRP A 201 3.32 4.59 18.99
CA TRP A 201 4.76 4.30 19.16
C TRP A 201 5.05 2.86 19.51
N ALA A 202 4.16 2.21 20.26
CA ALA A 202 4.30 0.79 20.57
C ALA A 202 4.29 -0.05 19.29
N MET A 203 3.40 0.28 18.35
CA MET A 203 3.32 -0.39 17.04
C MET A 203 4.56 -0.09 16.19
N VAL A 204 5.00 1.17 16.13
CA VAL A 204 6.22 1.55 15.39
C VAL A 204 7.43 0.78 15.90
N ARG A 205 7.63 0.69 17.23
CA ARG A 205 8.73 -0.09 17.83
C ARG A 205 8.66 -1.56 17.42
N ARG A 206 7.50 -2.20 17.50
CA ARG A 206 7.32 -3.61 17.10
C ARG A 206 7.70 -3.83 15.65
N VAL A 207 7.35 -2.89 14.77
CA VAL A 207 7.68 -2.98 13.33
C VAL A 207 9.17 -2.78 13.10
N ILE A 208 9.80 -1.85 13.78
CA ILE A 208 11.26 -1.65 13.71
C ILE A 208 12.00 -2.89 14.24
N ASP A 209 11.55 -3.48 15.34
CA ASP A 209 12.13 -4.72 15.86
C ASP A 209 11.97 -5.88 14.87
N LEU A 210 10.81 -6.01 14.24
CA LEU A 210 10.59 -7.01 13.19
C LEU A 210 11.53 -6.77 12.00
N ARG A 211 11.67 -5.52 11.53
CA ARG A 211 12.59 -5.16 10.46
C ARG A 211 14.04 -5.51 10.84
N ASN A 212 14.47 -5.21 12.05
CA ASN A 212 15.81 -5.53 12.52
C ASN A 212 16.08 -7.05 12.49
N ARG A 213 15.09 -7.85 12.90
CA ARG A 213 15.20 -9.33 12.81
C ARG A 213 15.28 -9.81 11.36
N ILE A 214 14.48 -9.22 10.45
CA ILE A 214 14.55 -9.55 9.01
C ILE A 214 15.95 -9.27 8.47
N VAL A 215 16.50 -8.08 8.77
CA VAL A 215 17.84 -7.68 8.31
C VAL A 215 18.91 -8.61 8.89
N ALA A 216 18.81 -8.99 10.16
CA ALA A 216 19.76 -9.91 10.79
C ALA A 216 19.73 -11.30 10.13
N GLU A 217 18.54 -11.82 9.81
CA GLU A 217 18.41 -13.11 9.11
C GLU A 217 18.92 -13.02 7.67
N GLU A 218 18.63 -11.94 6.94
CA GLU A 218 19.12 -11.71 5.59
C GLU A 218 20.66 -11.62 5.57
N TYR A 219 21.24 -10.90 6.51
CA TYR A 219 22.68 -10.79 6.68
C TYR A 219 23.33 -12.16 7.01
N GLY A 220 22.67 -12.94 7.88
CA GLY A 220 23.11 -14.31 8.17
C GLY A 220 23.13 -15.19 6.93
N ILE A 221 22.12 -15.13 6.08
CA ILE A 221 22.08 -15.86 4.80
C ILE A 221 23.22 -15.42 3.87
N GLN A 222 23.46 -14.12 3.76
CA GLN A 222 24.54 -13.57 2.91
C GLN A 222 25.92 -13.96 3.42
N LEU A 223 26.16 -13.94 4.73
CA LEU A 223 27.44 -14.32 5.31
C LEU A 223 27.78 -15.79 5.09
N HIS A 224 26.83 -16.67 5.24
CA HIS A 224 27.05 -18.10 5.04
C HIS A 224 27.17 -18.46 3.57
N ASN A 225 26.49 -17.70 2.68
CA ASN A 225 26.55 -17.88 1.22
C ASN A 225 26.47 -19.37 0.79
N SER A 226 25.65 -20.16 1.48
CA SER A 226 25.49 -21.60 1.30
C SER A 226 24.02 -21.91 1.01
N LEU A 227 23.81 -22.73 -0.02
CA LEU A 227 22.48 -23.23 -0.37
C LEU A 227 21.89 -24.06 0.76
N GLU A 228 22.70 -24.90 1.39
CA GLU A 228 22.27 -25.77 2.50
C GLU A 228 21.81 -24.93 3.71
N TYR A 229 22.57 -23.89 4.07
CA TYR A 229 22.19 -23.00 5.16
C TYR A 229 20.86 -22.28 4.87
N THR A 230 20.73 -21.76 3.65
CA THR A 230 19.51 -21.07 3.21
C THR A 230 18.31 -22.02 3.21
N ALA A 231 18.47 -23.23 2.67
CA ALA A 231 17.43 -24.25 2.65
C ALA A 231 17.02 -24.66 4.07
N ALA A 232 17.97 -24.89 4.98
CA ALA A 232 17.70 -25.22 6.38
C ALA A 232 16.93 -24.09 7.10
N LYS A 233 17.32 -22.82 6.83
CA LYS A 233 16.59 -21.66 7.34
C LYS A 233 15.16 -21.60 6.83
N LEU A 234 14.92 -21.76 5.54
CA LEU A 234 13.59 -21.76 4.93
C LEU A 234 12.73 -22.91 5.44
N GLN A 235 13.31 -24.10 5.63
CA GLN A 235 12.61 -25.26 6.20
C GLN A 235 12.26 -25.07 7.68
N SER A 236 13.05 -24.29 8.43
CA SER A 236 12.77 -24.01 9.85
C SER A 236 11.57 -23.09 10.07
N ILE A 237 11.07 -22.44 9.01
CA ILE A 237 9.94 -21.53 9.09
C ILE A 237 8.66 -22.33 9.33
N GLN A 238 7.84 -21.91 10.30
CA GLN A 238 6.50 -22.47 10.45
C GLN A 238 5.57 -21.92 9.38
N ALA A 239 5.40 -22.69 8.31
CA ALA A 239 4.46 -22.35 7.24
C ALA A 239 3.02 -22.37 7.75
N GLN A 240 2.32 -21.26 7.59
CA GLN A 240 0.95 -21.09 8.08
C GLN A 240 -0.08 -21.32 6.97
N THR A 241 0.29 -21.11 5.71
CA THR A 241 -0.59 -21.26 4.55
C THR A 241 -0.20 -22.47 3.71
N LEU A 242 -1.14 -22.95 2.89
CA LEU A 242 -0.88 -24.04 1.93
C LEU A 242 0.21 -23.66 0.92
N ASN A 243 0.23 -22.40 0.47
CA ASN A 243 1.25 -21.91 -0.45
C ASN A 243 2.64 -21.89 0.19
N GLU A 244 2.75 -21.46 1.45
CA GLU A 244 4.00 -21.49 2.22
C GLU A 244 4.52 -22.91 2.40
N ARG A 245 3.64 -23.89 2.70
CA ARG A 245 3.98 -25.31 2.79
C ARG A 245 4.43 -25.87 1.45
N GLY A 246 3.76 -25.47 0.36
CA GLY A 246 4.15 -25.86 -1.00
C GLY A 246 5.53 -25.33 -1.40
N LEU A 247 5.87 -24.11 -0.97
CA LEU A 247 7.20 -23.53 -1.17
C LEU A 247 8.27 -24.25 -0.36
N GLN A 248 8.01 -24.52 0.92
CA GLN A 248 8.94 -25.27 1.78
C GLN A 248 9.26 -26.65 1.21
N GLY A 249 8.30 -27.33 0.60
CA GLY A 249 8.49 -28.64 -0.03
C GLY A 249 9.38 -28.63 -1.27
N ARG A 250 9.75 -27.46 -1.79
CA ARG A 250 10.67 -27.29 -2.93
C ARG A 250 12.13 -27.10 -2.52
N PHE A 251 12.40 -26.86 -1.25
CA PHE A 251 13.72 -26.72 -0.65
C PHE A 251 14.04 -27.94 0.21
#